data_8d18cfc691736d71fb89e42e0cd124b0
#
_entry.id   8d18cfc691736d71fb89e42e0cd124b0
#
_cell.length_a   1.000
_cell.length_b   1.000
_cell.length_c   1.000
_cell.angle_alpha   90.00
_cell.angle_beta   90.00
_cell.angle_gamma   90.00
#
_symmetry.space_group_name_H-M   'P 1'
#
loop_
_entity.id
_entity.type
_entity.pdbx_description
1 polymer ?
#
loop_
_entity_poly.entity_id
_entity_poly.type
_entity_poly.pdbx_seq_one_letter_code
_entity_poly.pdbx_strand_id
1 'polypeptide(L)'
;MFSDALTSTEIEAVIIFGSFAVGYTLYYFLFHSDSLTERFHRRFSPQRAEVLRNSFYRLLQFLVLGVVPMLLLGGILGKTAADYGLLLQWDWMQAGVIAVLSVVVIGIIWINPGKQKLVGQYPQMRIAEWTGGHVAVNVVTWSLYLLAYELMFRGFMLVALLPFGVWVAVSVNIAIYVLAHIPKGLSEAIAAIPFGLLVCWLTLAFGSIWPAFWLHLALALANSFFALAANPDMRLATLRVSGSASRRSASPDA
;
A
#
# COMPACT_ATOMS: atom_id res chain seq x y z
N MET A 1 -20.51 9.83 -35.15
CA MET A 1 -20.94 9.48 -33.79
C MET A 1 -19.85 9.74 -32.72
N PHE A 2 -18.66 10.19 -33.09
CA PHE A 2 -17.56 10.61 -32.22
C PHE A 2 -16.93 11.93 -32.73
N SER A 3 -17.77 12.90 -33.15
CA SER A 3 -17.28 14.12 -33.81
C SER A 3 -17.14 15.32 -32.85
N ASP A 4 -17.61 15.21 -31.62
CA ASP A 4 -17.55 16.31 -30.67
C ASP A 4 -16.25 16.22 -29.86
N ALA A 5 -15.58 17.36 -29.67
CA ALA A 5 -14.40 17.42 -28.84
C ALA A 5 -14.75 17.01 -27.41
N LEU A 6 -13.89 16.20 -26.80
CA LEU A 6 -14.07 15.76 -25.40
C LEU A 6 -14.11 16.97 -24.45
N THR A 7 -15.02 16.93 -23.51
CA THR A 7 -15.08 17.91 -22.41
C THR A 7 -13.90 17.69 -21.44
N SER A 8 -13.55 18.70 -20.66
CA SER A 8 -12.52 18.58 -19.64
C SER A 8 -12.78 17.44 -18.65
N THR A 9 -14.05 17.19 -18.29
CA THR A 9 -14.46 16.09 -17.41
C THR A 9 -14.22 14.72 -18.06
N GLU A 10 -14.51 14.59 -19.36
CA GLU A 10 -14.26 13.35 -20.11
C GLU A 10 -12.76 13.11 -20.28
N ILE A 11 -11.97 14.14 -20.55
CA ILE A 11 -10.49 14.04 -20.62
C ILE A 11 -9.94 13.61 -19.27
N GLU A 12 -10.42 14.20 -18.18
CA GLU A 12 -10.02 13.82 -16.81
C GLU A 12 -10.31 12.34 -16.54
N ALA A 13 -11.51 11.86 -16.85
CA ALA A 13 -11.88 10.46 -16.70
C ALA A 13 -11.02 9.54 -17.57
N VAL A 14 -10.78 9.89 -18.84
CA VAL A 14 -9.92 9.12 -19.75
C VAL A 14 -8.50 9.00 -19.22
N ILE A 15 -7.91 10.10 -18.72
CA ILE A 15 -6.56 10.08 -18.12
C ILE A 15 -6.53 9.16 -16.89
N ILE A 16 -7.50 9.29 -16.00
CA ILE A 16 -7.53 8.55 -14.73
C ILE A 16 -7.74 7.05 -14.99
N PHE A 17 -8.80 6.68 -15.69
CA PHE A 17 -9.12 5.27 -15.91
C PHE A 17 -8.15 4.61 -16.90
N GLY A 18 -7.67 5.36 -17.91
CA GLY A 18 -6.62 4.90 -18.82
C GLY A 18 -5.29 4.66 -18.09
N SER A 19 -4.88 5.58 -17.23
CA SER A 19 -3.67 5.43 -16.39
C SER A 19 -3.79 4.23 -15.45
N PHE A 20 -4.97 4.03 -14.85
CA PHE A 20 -5.20 2.86 -14.02
C PHE A 20 -5.13 1.57 -14.82
N ALA A 21 -5.83 1.49 -15.95
CA ALA A 21 -5.86 0.30 -16.79
C ALA A 21 -4.44 -0.10 -17.25
N VAL A 22 -3.69 0.86 -17.80
CA VAL A 22 -2.31 0.62 -18.26
C VAL A 22 -1.37 0.37 -17.08
N GLY A 23 -1.38 1.23 -16.06
CA GLY A 23 -0.47 1.16 -14.93
C GLY A 23 -0.68 -0.08 -14.07
N TYR A 24 -1.95 -0.43 -13.78
CA TYR A 24 -2.25 -1.64 -13.01
C TYR A 24 -1.93 -2.92 -13.78
N THR A 25 -2.22 -2.96 -15.08
CA THR A 25 -1.86 -4.09 -15.95
C THR A 25 -0.35 -4.27 -16.00
N LEU A 26 0.41 -3.20 -16.24
CA LEU A 26 1.87 -3.24 -16.23
C LEU A 26 2.42 -3.75 -14.90
N TYR A 27 1.94 -3.16 -13.79
CA TYR A 27 2.31 -3.59 -12.44
C TYR A 27 2.01 -5.07 -12.21
N TYR A 28 0.80 -5.51 -12.54
CA TYR A 28 0.35 -6.89 -12.31
C TYR A 28 1.22 -7.91 -13.03
N PHE A 29 1.46 -7.72 -14.34
CA PHE A 29 2.26 -8.66 -15.13
C PHE A 29 3.74 -8.63 -14.76
N LEU A 30 4.30 -7.48 -14.42
CA LEU A 30 5.68 -7.41 -13.94
C LEU A 30 5.82 -8.09 -12.56
N PHE A 31 4.86 -7.89 -11.66
CA PHE A 31 4.87 -8.53 -10.33
C PHE A 31 4.82 -10.06 -10.41
N HIS A 32 4.10 -10.62 -11.40
CA HIS A 32 3.98 -12.06 -11.62
C HIS A 32 4.99 -12.60 -12.64
N SER A 33 5.98 -11.81 -13.04
CA SER A 33 7.00 -12.24 -14.01
C SER A 33 8.09 -13.09 -13.35
N ASP A 34 8.11 -14.38 -13.68
CA ASP A 34 9.17 -15.31 -13.24
C ASP A 34 10.54 -14.86 -13.73
N SER A 35 10.64 -14.44 -15.00
CA SER A 35 11.89 -13.99 -15.61
C SER A 35 12.49 -12.77 -14.88
N LEU A 36 11.65 -11.83 -14.41
CA LEU A 36 12.11 -10.69 -13.64
C LEU A 36 12.53 -11.10 -12.23
N THR A 37 11.77 -11.99 -11.58
CA THR A 37 12.11 -12.57 -10.29
C THR A 37 13.47 -13.28 -10.35
N GLU A 38 13.71 -14.14 -11.36
CA GLU A 38 14.98 -14.80 -11.56
C GLU A 38 16.15 -13.84 -11.80
N ARG A 39 15.93 -12.71 -12.50
CA ARG A 39 16.99 -11.70 -12.70
C ARG A 39 17.48 -11.11 -11.37
N PHE A 40 16.54 -10.84 -10.43
CA PHE A 40 16.93 -10.40 -9.09
C PHE A 40 17.74 -11.46 -8.35
N HIS A 41 17.28 -12.73 -8.37
CA HIS A 41 17.95 -13.82 -7.66
C HIS A 41 19.30 -14.21 -8.28
N ARG A 42 19.47 -14.02 -9.59
CA ARG A 42 20.78 -14.24 -10.26
C ARG A 42 21.80 -13.13 -9.96
N ARG A 43 21.34 -11.91 -9.68
CA ARG A 43 22.22 -10.74 -9.51
C ARG A 43 22.54 -10.41 -8.04
N PHE A 44 21.70 -10.82 -7.12
CA PHE A 44 21.81 -10.48 -5.71
C PHE A 44 21.71 -11.73 -4.84
N SER A 45 22.23 -11.66 -3.60
CA SER A 45 21.99 -12.71 -2.61
C SER A 45 20.48 -12.88 -2.36
N PRO A 46 20.00 -14.07 -1.97
CA PRO A 46 18.56 -14.35 -1.84
C PRO A 46 17.82 -13.30 -1.00
N GLN A 47 18.36 -12.93 0.14
CA GLN A 47 17.75 -11.94 1.03
C GLN A 47 17.71 -10.54 0.38
N ARG A 48 18.81 -10.11 -0.25
CA ARG A 48 18.86 -8.82 -0.94
C ARG A 48 17.96 -8.78 -2.17
N ALA A 49 17.85 -9.89 -2.90
CA ALA A 49 16.95 -10.04 -4.04
C ALA A 49 15.49 -9.79 -3.62
N GLU A 50 15.04 -10.40 -2.51
CA GLU A 50 13.68 -10.22 -1.99
C GLU A 50 13.39 -8.78 -1.57
N VAL A 51 14.32 -8.13 -0.87
CA VAL A 51 14.17 -6.71 -0.47
C VAL A 51 14.07 -5.81 -1.69
N LEU A 52 14.99 -5.95 -2.64
CA LEU A 52 15.04 -5.11 -3.84
C LEU A 52 13.83 -5.36 -4.75
N ARG A 53 13.43 -6.61 -4.94
CA ARG A 53 12.27 -6.99 -5.75
C ARG A 53 10.98 -6.37 -5.20
N ASN A 54 10.71 -6.53 -3.90
CA ASN A 54 9.53 -5.97 -3.27
C ASN A 54 9.54 -4.43 -3.30
N SER A 55 10.70 -3.81 -3.04
CA SER A 55 10.85 -2.36 -3.14
C SER A 55 10.60 -1.86 -4.56
N PHE A 56 11.13 -2.54 -5.57
CA PHE A 56 10.93 -2.20 -6.98
C PHE A 56 9.44 -2.19 -7.35
N TYR A 57 8.69 -3.24 -7.01
CA TYR A 57 7.27 -3.30 -7.36
C TYR A 57 6.43 -2.24 -6.64
N ARG A 58 6.74 -1.94 -5.38
CA ARG A 58 6.02 -0.89 -4.64
C ARG A 58 6.32 0.51 -5.18
N LEU A 59 7.58 0.77 -5.55
CA LEU A 59 7.97 2.03 -6.18
C LEU A 59 7.42 2.14 -7.60
N LEU A 60 7.39 1.05 -8.36
CA LEU A 60 6.75 1.02 -9.68
C LEU A 60 5.27 1.41 -9.57
N GLN A 61 4.54 0.81 -8.63
CA GLN A 61 3.13 1.17 -8.42
C GLN A 61 2.97 2.63 -7.99
N PHE A 62 3.83 3.14 -7.10
CA PHE A 62 3.84 4.54 -6.73
C PHE A 62 4.00 5.45 -7.96
N LEU A 63 4.89 5.10 -8.87
CA LEU A 63 5.10 5.88 -10.11
C LEU A 63 3.90 5.78 -11.05
N VAL A 64 3.44 4.57 -11.38
CA VAL A 64 2.44 4.38 -12.44
C VAL A 64 1.01 4.72 -12.02
N LEU A 65 0.65 4.57 -10.73
CA LEU A 65 -0.68 4.89 -10.23
C LEU A 65 -0.77 6.23 -9.48
N GLY A 66 0.35 6.82 -9.09
CA GLY A 66 0.38 8.11 -8.37
C GLY A 66 0.98 9.21 -9.21
N VAL A 67 2.27 9.11 -9.51
CA VAL A 67 3.04 10.19 -10.12
C VAL A 67 2.63 10.44 -11.57
N VAL A 68 2.58 9.40 -12.41
CA VAL A 68 2.27 9.54 -13.84
C VAL A 68 0.89 10.17 -14.06
N PRO A 69 -0.23 9.66 -13.49
CA PRO A 69 -1.52 10.30 -13.68
C PRO A 69 -1.56 11.73 -13.12
N MET A 70 -0.90 12.04 -12.00
CA MET A 70 -0.83 13.39 -11.47
C MET A 70 -0.13 14.35 -12.44
N LEU A 71 0.98 13.93 -13.06
CA LEU A 71 1.68 14.73 -14.06
C LEU A 71 0.83 14.95 -15.33
N LEU A 72 0.10 13.92 -15.79
CA LEU A 72 -0.79 14.05 -16.94
C LEU A 72 -1.96 15.01 -16.65
N LEU A 73 -2.60 14.87 -15.48
CA LEU A 73 -3.68 15.73 -15.04
C LEU A 73 -3.24 17.18 -14.88
N GLY A 74 -2.07 17.39 -14.28
CA GLY A 74 -1.46 18.71 -14.13
C GLY A 74 -1.06 19.34 -15.47
N GLY A 75 -0.38 18.59 -16.34
CA GLY A 75 0.10 19.07 -17.62
C GLY A 75 -0.98 19.33 -18.67
N ILE A 76 -2.06 18.52 -18.67
CA ILE A 76 -3.12 18.63 -19.69
C ILE A 76 -4.29 19.50 -19.21
N LEU A 77 -4.67 19.38 -17.92
CA LEU A 77 -5.86 20.04 -17.38
C LEU A 77 -5.56 21.11 -16.32
N GLY A 78 -4.29 21.34 -15.97
CA GLY A 78 -3.88 22.28 -14.92
C GLY A 78 -4.31 21.85 -13.52
N LYS A 79 -4.65 20.58 -13.32
CA LYS A 79 -5.06 20.05 -12.00
C LYS A 79 -3.89 20.02 -11.02
N THR A 80 -4.19 20.21 -9.76
CA THR A 80 -3.22 20.27 -8.66
C THR A 80 -3.46 19.14 -7.66
N ALA A 81 -2.52 18.92 -6.77
CA ALA A 81 -2.65 17.99 -5.66
C ALA A 81 -3.85 18.31 -4.74
N ALA A 82 -4.24 19.60 -4.66
CA ALA A 82 -5.39 20.06 -3.89
C ALA A 82 -6.70 19.50 -4.44
N ASP A 83 -6.84 19.46 -5.77
CA ASP A 83 -8.07 19.00 -6.45
C ASP A 83 -8.41 17.53 -6.12
N TYR A 84 -7.42 16.77 -5.66
CA TYR A 84 -7.53 15.35 -5.33
C TYR A 84 -7.33 15.02 -3.85
N GLY A 85 -7.50 16.02 -2.98
CA GLY A 85 -7.46 15.81 -1.53
C GLY A 85 -6.08 15.47 -0.95
N LEU A 86 -4.98 15.79 -1.66
CA LEU A 86 -3.61 15.56 -1.21
C LEU A 86 -3.07 16.62 -0.25
N LEU A 87 -3.75 17.76 -0.10
CA LEU A 87 -3.32 18.76 0.87
C LEU A 87 -3.45 18.20 2.29
N LEU A 88 -2.35 18.20 3.00
CA LEU A 88 -2.33 17.79 4.40
C LEU A 88 -2.89 18.93 5.25
N GLN A 89 -4.13 18.77 5.71
CA GLN A 89 -4.75 19.64 6.68
C GLN A 89 -4.80 18.90 8.02
N TRP A 90 -4.22 19.49 9.06
CA TRP A 90 -4.25 18.88 10.39
C TRP A 90 -5.58 19.17 11.06
N ASP A 91 -6.30 18.12 11.43
CA ASP A 91 -7.54 18.19 12.19
C ASP A 91 -7.52 17.14 13.31
N TRP A 92 -7.72 17.59 14.56
CA TRP A 92 -7.72 16.72 15.73
C TRP A 92 -8.86 15.71 15.72
N MET A 93 -10.03 16.08 15.20
CA MET A 93 -11.15 15.16 15.03
C MET A 93 -10.79 14.05 14.04
N GLN A 94 -10.22 14.42 12.89
CA GLN A 94 -9.71 13.48 11.89
C GLN A 94 -8.67 12.51 12.51
N ALA A 95 -7.71 13.04 13.25
CA ALA A 95 -6.69 12.24 13.92
C ALA A 95 -7.30 11.27 14.94
N GLY A 96 -8.28 11.72 15.73
CA GLY A 96 -9.03 10.90 16.69
C GLY A 96 -9.80 9.76 16.02
N VAL A 97 -10.52 10.06 14.92
CA VAL A 97 -11.25 9.04 14.14
C VAL A 97 -10.29 7.99 13.57
N ILE A 98 -9.18 8.44 12.97
CA ILE A 98 -8.17 7.50 12.42
C ILE A 98 -7.59 6.62 13.53
N ALA A 99 -7.25 7.19 14.69
CA ALA A 99 -6.70 6.44 15.81
C ALA A 99 -7.67 5.36 16.30
N VAL A 100 -8.94 5.70 16.53
CA VAL A 100 -9.98 4.76 16.96
C VAL A 100 -10.19 3.65 15.93
N LEU A 101 -10.36 4.00 14.65
CA LEU A 101 -10.55 3.02 13.60
C LEU A 101 -9.33 2.13 13.41
N SER A 102 -8.11 2.67 13.55
CA SER A 102 -6.88 1.88 13.50
C SER A 102 -6.82 0.85 14.62
N VAL A 103 -7.18 1.22 15.85
CA VAL A 103 -7.26 0.29 16.99
C VAL A 103 -8.29 -0.82 16.73
N VAL A 104 -9.47 -0.46 16.20
CA VAL A 104 -10.51 -1.45 15.84
C VAL A 104 -10.01 -2.42 14.77
N VAL A 105 -9.44 -1.91 13.69
CA VAL A 105 -8.91 -2.73 12.57
C VAL A 105 -7.78 -3.64 13.04
N ILE A 106 -6.83 -3.11 13.81
CA ILE A 106 -5.72 -3.89 14.40
C ILE A 106 -6.26 -4.96 15.34
N GLY A 107 -7.26 -4.62 16.17
CA GLY A 107 -7.94 -5.57 17.04
C GLY A 107 -8.60 -6.72 16.29
N ILE A 108 -9.29 -6.42 15.17
CA ILE A 108 -9.88 -7.45 14.30
C ILE A 108 -8.81 -8.40 13.74
N ILE A 109 -7.67 -7.86 13.28
CA ILE A 109 -6.55 -8.70 12.79
C ILE A 109 -6.02 -9.57 13.93
N TRP A 110 -5.86 -9.02 15.12
CA TRP A 110 -5.33 -9.73 16.28
C TRP A 110 -6.16 -10.93 16.68
N ILE A 111 -7.50 -10.78 16.69
CA ILE A 111 -8.43 -11.85 17.08
C ILE A 111 -8.76 -12.82 15.94
N ASN A 112 -8.35 -12.50 14.70
CA ASN A 112 -8.67 -13.32 13.54
C ASN A 112 -8.04 -14.72 13.64
N PRO A 113 -8.82 -15.80 13.54
CA PRO A 113 -8.30 -17.18 13.58
C PRO A 113 -7.48 -17.57 12.34
N GLY A 114 -7.54 -16.79 11.27
CA GLY A 114 -6.85 -17.06 9.99
C GLY A 114 -5.35 -16.77 9.99
N LYS A 115 -4.64 -16.91 11.10
CA LYS A 115 -3.19 -16.63 11.24
C LYS A 115 -2.33 -17.36 10.22
N GLN A 116 -2.64 -18.60 9.88
CA GLN A 116 -1.88 -19.37 8.87
C GLN A 116 -1.96 -18.73 7.47
N LYS A 117 -3.13 -18.22 7.08
CA LYS A 117 -3.32 -17.53 5.82
C LYS A 117 -2.59 -16.21 5.80
N LEU A 118 -2.62 -15.46 6.92
CA LEU A 118 -1.88 -14.22 7.08
C LEU A 118 -0.37 -14.44 6.89
N VAL A 119 0.20 -15.46 7.54
CA VAL A 119 1.62 -15.84 7.40
C VAL A 119 1.96 -16.27 5.97
N GLY A 120 1.00 -16.87 5.25
CA GLY A 120 1.15 -17.23 3.84
C GLY A 120 1.25 -16.02 2.90
N GLN A 121 0.59 -14.90 3.23
CA GLN A 121 0.53 -13.70 2.39
C GLN A 121 1.50 -12.60 2.83
N TYR A 122 1.77 -12.48 4.14
CA TYR A 122 2.58 -11.44 4.75
C TYR A 122 3.74 -12.01 5.59
N PRO A 123 4.79 -11.22 5.86
CA PRO A 123 5.16 -10.03 5.11
C PRO A 123 5.54 -10.40 3.68
N GLN A 124 5.34 -9.50 2.71
CA GLN A 124 5.68 -9.77 1.30
C GLN A 124 7.19 -9.94 1.07
N MET A 125 8.02 -9.28 1.87
CA MET A 125 9.46 -9.51 1.89
C MET A 125 9.76 -10.82 2.63
N ARG A 126 10.11 -11.87 1.89
CA ARG A 126 10.39 -13.22 2.42
C ARG A 126 11.86 -13.35 2.81
N ILE A 127 12.26 -12.74 3.92
CA ILE A 127 13.63 -12.76 4.43
C ILE A 127 13.66 -13.36 5.84
N ALA A 128 14.66 -14.21 6.13
CA ALA A 128 14.75 -14.90 7.42
C ALA A 128 15.10 -13.96 8.58
N GLU A 129 15.99 -13.00 8.35
CA GLU A 129 16.42 -12.04 9.36
C GLU A 129 16.03 -10.61 8.99
N TRP A 130 15.23 -9.98 9.86
CA TRP A 130 14.78 -8.60 9.71
C TRP A 130 15.61 -7.69 10.62
N THR A 131 16.43 -6.84 10.01
CA THR A 131 17.14 -5.75 10.71
C THR A 131 16.25 -4.50 10.78
N GLY A 132 16.63 -3.51 11.60
CA GLY A 132 15.97 -2.21 11.64
C GLY A 132 15.94 -1.53 10.26
N GLY A 133 16.98 -1.72 9.43
CA GLY A 133 16.99 -1.24 8.04
C GLY A 133 15.94 -1.91 7.16
N HIS A 134 15.72 -3.23 7.28
CA HIS A 134 14.67 -3.94 6.56
C HIS A 134 13.26 -3.48 6.98
N VAL A 135 13.06 -3.23 8.29
CA VAL A 135 11.81 -2.66 8.81
C VAL A 135 11.57 -1.27 8.21
N ALA A 136 12.57 -0.40 8.22
CA ALA A 136 12.47 0.95 7.65
C ALA A 136 12.13 0.91 6.15
N VAL A 137 12.83 0.09 5.36
CA VAL A 137 12.54 -0.10 3.93
C VAL A 137 11.11 -0.60 3.73
N ASN A 138 10.66 -1.57 4.54
CA ASN A 138 9.28 -2.08 4.46
C ASN A 138 8.26 -0.99 4.74
N VAL A 139 8.44 -0.19 5.79
CA VAL A 139 7.53 0.90 6.16
C VAL A 139 7.48 1.97 5.06
N VAL A 140 8.65 2.46 4.62
CA VAL A 140 8.73 3.51 3.60
C VAL A 140 8.11 3.06 2.27
N THR A 141 8.45 1.86 1.80
CA THR A 141 7.93 1.38 0.52
C THR A 141 6.43 1.05 0.58
N TRP A 142 5.91 0.56 1.73
CA TRP A 142 4.47 0.43 1.96
C TRP A 142 3.76 1.79 1.96
N SER A 143 4.35 2.79 2.61
CA SER A 143 3.77 4.15 2.65
C SER A 143 3.65 4.74 1.24
N LEU A 144 4.70 4.66 0.42
CA LEU A 144 4.66 5.16 -0.97
C LEU A 144 3.65 4.39 -1.83
N TYR A 145 3.66 3.05 -1.72
CA TYR A 145 2.71 2.19 -2.42
C TYR A 145 1.25 2.55 -2.09
N LEU A 146 0.93 2.67 -0.80
CA LEU A 146 -0.43 2.96 -0.36
C LEU A 146 -0.85 4.41 -0.61
N LEU A 147 0.09 5.36 -0.56
CA LEU A 147 -0.19 6.74 -0.93
C LEU A 147 -0.68 6.83 -2.39
N ALA A 148 0.04 6.18 -3.32
CA ALA A 148 -0.39 6.14 -4.71
C ALA A 148 -1.70 5.36 -4.90
N TYR A 149 -1.90 4.31 -4.11
CA TYR A 149 -3.11 3.51 -4.15
C TYR A 149 -4.33 4.32 -3.71
N GLU A 150 -4.25 4.99 -2.56
CA GLU A 150 -5.35 5.85 -2.09
C GLU A 150 -5.54 7.08 -2.96
N LEU A 151 -4.45 7.65 -3.50
CA LEU A 151 -4.54 8.75 -4.47
C LEU A 151 -5.28 8.31 -5.74
N MET A 152 -4.96 7.13 -6.30
CA MET A 152 -5.65 6.62 -7.48
C MET A 152 -7.13 6.37 -7.21
N PHE A 153 -7.45 5.67 -6.11
CA PHE A 153 -8.84 5.29 -5.85
C PHE A 153 -9.66 6.43 -5.23
N ARG A 154 -9.18 7.09 -4.18
CA ARG A 154 -9.94 8.09 -3.40
C ARG A 154 -9.70 9.51 -3.89
N GLY A 155 -8.50 9.80 -4.37
CA GLY A 155 -8.21 11.07 -5.01
C GLY A 155 -8.79 11.11 -6.42
N PHE A 156 -8.19 10.39 -7.36
CA PHE A 156 -8.53 10.52 -8.78
C PHE A 156 -9.90 9.93 -9.13
N MET A 157 -10.09 8.61 -8.97
CA MET A 157 -11.31 7.94 -9.43
C MET A 157 -12.57 8.43 -8.71
N LEU A 158 -12.53 8.54 -7.37
CA LEU A 158 -13.71 8.97 -6.63
C LEU A 158 -14.10 10.40 -7.01
N VAL A 159 -13.14 11.32 -7.07
CA VAL A 159 -13.39 12.74 -7.41
C VAL A 159 -13.92 12.88 -8.83
N ALA A 160 -13.30 12.20 -9.83
CA ALA A 160 -13.75 12.27 -11.23
C ALA A 160 -15.17 11.74 -11.45
N LEU A 161 -15.66 10.86 -10.56
CA LEU A 161 -17.00 10.29 -10.65
C LEU A 161 -18.06 11.08 -9.86
N LEU A 162 -17.66 12.00 -8.96
CA LEU A 162 -18.62 12.78 -8.17
C LEU A 162 -19.65 13.56 -9.02
N PRO A 163 -19.33 14.13 -10.20
CA PRO A 163 -20.31 14.79 -11.04
C PRO A 163 -21.48 13.89 -11.49
N PHE A 164 -21.30 12.57 -11.47
CA PHE A 164 -22.33 11.60 -11.80
C PHE A 164 -23.18 11.17 -10.59
N GLY A 165 -22.90 11.73 -9.42
CA GLY A 165 -23.56 11.45 -8.16
C GLY A 165 -22.72 10.57 -7.21
N VAL A 166 -22.84 10.86 -5.91
CA VAL A 166 -22.03 10.23 -4.85
C VAL A 166 -22.15 8.70 -4.86
N TRP A 167 -23.36 8.17 -4.99
CA TRP A 167 -23.58 6.73 -4.98
C TRP A 167 -23.00 6.03 -6.21
N VAL A 168 -23.02 6.68 -7.38
CA VAL A 168 -22.36 6.16 -8.58
C VAL A 168 -20.86 6.15 -8.37
N ALA A 169 -20.29 7.26 -7.88
CA ALA A 169 -18.86 7.38 -7.61
C ALA A 169 -18.37 6.29 -6.64
N VAL A 170 -19.05 6.11 -5.51
CA VAL A 170 -18.72 5.11 -4.50
C VAL A 170 -18.88 3.68 -5.06
N SER A 171 -19.98 3.38 -5.74
CA SER A 171 -20.24 2.03 -6.28
C SER A 171 -19.21 1.61 -7.32
N VAL A 172 -18.88 2.49 -8.28
CA VAL A 172 -17.86 2.21 -9.29
C VAL A 172 -16.48 2.08 -8.67
N ASN A 173 -16.15 2.98 -7.73
CA ASN A 173 -14.89 2.94 -7.02
C ASN A 173 -14.70 1.60 -6.29
N ILE A 174 -15.72 1.15 -5.53
CA ILE A 174 -15.67 -0.13 -4.81
C ILE A 174 -15.59 -1.31 -5.78
N ALA A 175 -16.34 -1.29 -6.89
CA ALA A 175 -16.29 -2.38 -7.86
C ALA A 175 -14.87 -2.57 -8.41
N ILE A 176 -14.19 -1.48 -8.82
CA ILE A 176 -12.83 -1.54 -9.33
C ILE A 176 -11.84 -1.93 -8.20
N TYR A 177 -12.06 -1.41 -6.98
CA TYR A 177 -11.24 -1.73 -5.80
C TYR A 177 -11.30 -3.23 -5.46
N VAL A 178 -12.48 -3.84 -5.49
CA VAL A 178 -12.68 -5.28 -5.28
C VAL A 178 -11.99 -6.09 -6.38
N LEU A 179 -12.16 -5.69 -7.65
CA LEU A 179 -11.47 -6.34 -8.79
C LEU A 179 -9.95 -6.33 -8.60
N ALA A 180 -9.37 -5.23 -8.13
CA ALA A 180 -7.94 -5.14 -7.82
C ALA A 180 -7.49 -6.05 -6.64
N HIS A 181 -8.43 -6.54 -5.81
CA HIS A 181 -8.16 -7.46 -4.70
C HIS A 181 -8.36 -8.93 -5.05
N ILE A 182 -9.01 -9.27 -6.17
CA ILE A 182 -9.22 -10.67 -6.61
C ILE A 182 -7.92 -11.49 -6.62
N PRO A 183 -6.77 -10.99 -7.10
CA PRO A 183 -5.53 -11.76 -7.10
C PRO A 183 -5.02 -12.14 -5.70
N LYS A 184 -5.46 -11.43 -4.65
CA LYS A 184 -5.14 -11.75 -3.24
C LYS A 184 -6.07 -12.83 -2.66
N GLY A 185 -7.10 -13.25 -3.40
CA GLY A 185 -8.05 -14.29 -3.05
C GLY A 185 -9.37 -13.79 -2.48
N LEU A 186 -10.35 -14.70 -2.42
CA LEU A 186 -11.76 -14.41 -2.13
C LEU A 186 -11.96 -13.61 -0.82
N SER A 187 -11.26 -13.98 0.26
CA SER A 187 -11.44 -13.29 1.55
C SER A 187 -10.98 -11.83 1.52
N GLU A 188 -9.89 -11.52 0.79
CA GLU A 188 -9.40 -10.16 0.62
C GLU A 188 -10.36 -9.35 -0.26
N ALA A 189 -10.88 -9.97 -1.34
CA ALA A 189 -11.86 -9.34 -2.22
C ALA A 189 -13.18 -9.02 -1.49
N ILE A 190 -13.69 -9.94 -0.66
CA ILE A 190 -14.89 -9.69 0.16
C ILE A 190 -14.63 -8.61 1.21
N ALA A 191 -13.49 -8.67 1.90
CA ALA A 191 -13.12 -7.66 2.90
C ALA A 191 -12.90 -6.27 2.30
N ALA A 192 -12.53 -6.20 1.01
CA ALA A 192 -12.38 -4.94 0.30
C ALA A 192 -13.71 -4.17 0.14
N ILE A 193 -14.87 -4.82 0.21
CA ILE A 193 -16.17 -4.15 0.11
C ILE A 193 -16.40 -3.23 1.32
N PRO A 194 -16.50 -3.73 2.57
CA PRO A 194 -16.75 -2.87 3.72
C PRO A 194 -15.59 -1.90 3.99
N PHE A 195 -14.35 -2.33 3.77
CA PHE A 195 -13.21 -1.45 3.93
C PHE A 195 -13.22 -0.33 2.87
N GLY A 196 -13.51 -0.65 1.61
CA GLY A 196 -13.65 0.32 0.52
C GLY A 196 -14.74 1.36 0.79
N LEU A 197 -15.90 0.93 1.31
CA LEU A 197 -16.98 1.83 1.75
C LEU A 197 -16.51 2.79 2.85
N LEU A 198 -15.83 2.26 3.88
CA LEU A 198 -15.32 3.03 5.00
C LEU A 198 -14.35 4.13 4.53
N VAL A 199 -13.36 3.78 3.70
CA VAL A 199 -12.35 4.76 3.27
C VAL A 199 -12.90 5.74 2.23
N CYS A 200 -13.89 5.37 1.39
CA CYS A 200 -14.63 6.33 0.57
C CYS A 200 -15.39 7.33 1.45
N TRP A 201 -16.10 6.83 2.47
CA TRP A 201 -16.80 7.69 3.41
C TRP A 201 -15.85 8.64 4.14
N LEU A 202 -14.72 8.17 4.65
CA LEU A 202 -13.70 9.01 5.29
C LEU A 202 -13.20 10.09 4.35
N THR A 203 -12.90 9.74 3.09
CA THR A 203 -12.43 10.71 2.11
C THR A 203 -13.46 11.78 1.83
N LEU A 204 -14.74 11.41 1.67
CA LEU A 204 -15.82 12.36 1.41
C LEU A 204 -16.13 13.24 2.64
N ALA A 205 -16.10 12.65 3.85
CA ALA A 205 -16.39 13.37 5.09
C ALA A 205 -15.33 14.43 5.42
N PHE A 206 -14.06 14.14 5.13
CA PHE A 206 -12.94 15.03 5.45
C PHE A 206 -12.42 15.82 4.24
N GLY A 207 -12.90 15.56 3.02
CA GLY A 207 -12.41 16.19 1.80
C GLY A 207 -10.92 15.89 1.53
N SER A 208 -10.41 14.75 2.01
CA SER A 208 -8.98 14.44 2.02
C SER A 208 -8.74 12.94 1.93
N ILE A 209 -7.67 12.52 1.23
CA ILE A 209 -7.27 11.11 1.15
C ILE A 209 -6.49 10.63 2.40
N TRP A 210 -6.00 11.55 3.24
CA TRP A 210 -5.14 11.22 4.36
C TRP A 210 -5.76 10.29 5.40
N PRO A 211 -7.05 10.40 5.75
CA PRO A 211 -7.69 9.42 6.64
C PRO A 211 -7.69 8.00 6.07
N ALA A 212 -8.00 7.86 4.78
CA ALA A 212 -7.96 6.58 4.08
C ALA A 212 -6.53 6.01 4.05
N PHE A 213 -5.55 6.85 3.71
CA PHE A 213 -4.14 6.48 3.68
C PHE A 213 -3.63 5.97 5.04
N TRP A 214 -3.83 6.73 6.11
CA TRP A 214 -3.34 6.32 7.43
C TRP A 214 -4.00 5.05 7.94
N LEU A 215 -5.30 4.91 7.75
CA LEU A 215 -6.02 3.70 8.15
C LEU A 215 -5.54 2.47 7.36
N HIS A 216 -5.37 2.62 6.05
CA HIS A 216 -4.88 1.53 5.19
C HIS A 216 -3.42 1.17 5.51
N LEU A 217 -2.58 2.17 5.80
CA LEU A 217 -1.19 1.93 6.22
C LEU A 217 -1.13 1.18 7.55
N ALA A 218 -1.96 1.58 8.54
CA ALA A 218 -2.06 0.88 9.81
C ALA A 218 -2.45 -0.60 9.61
N LEU A 219 -3.45 -0.87 8.76
CA LEU A 219 -3.87 -2.23 8.39
C LEU A 219 -2.72 -3.03 7.74
N ALA A 220 -2.03 -2.46 6.76
CA ALA A 220 -0.97 -3.15 6.03
C ALA A 220 0.26 -3.45 6.90
N LEU A 221 0.64 -2.50 7.75
CA LEU A 221 1.76 -2.67 8.69
C LEU A 221 1.40 -3.67 9.80
N ALA A 222 0.17 -3.63 10.33
CA ALA A 222 -0.29 -4.60 11.31
C ALA A 222 -0.24 -6.03 10.73
N ASN A 223 -0.78 -6.25 9.53
CA ASN A 223 -0.69 -7.53 8.84
C ASN A 223 0.77 -7.99 8.67
N SER A 224 1.66 -7.09 8.25
CA SER A 224 3.08 -7.41 8.04
C SER A 224 3.77 -7.80 9.34
N PHE A 225 3.57 -7.04 10.42
CA PHE A 225 4.28 -7.28 11.68
C PHE A 225 3.67 -8.43 12.48
N PHE A 226 2.36 -8.63 12.45
CA PHE A 226 1.75 -9.82 13.06
C PHE A 226 2.17 -11.11 12.34
N ALA A 227 2.22 -11.07 11.02
CA ALA A 227 2.70 -12.21 10.24
C ALA A 227 4.19 -12.50 10.50
N LEU A 228 5.02 -11.46 10.60
CA LEU A 228 6.44 -11.60 10.96
C LEU A 228 6.60 -12.24 12.34
N ALA A 229 5.83 -11.79 13.34
CA ALA A 229 5.88 -12.33 14.69
C ALA A 229 5.37 -13.78 14.79
N ALA A 230 4.44 -14.18 13.92
CA ALA A 230 3.85 -15.52 13.89
C ALA A 230 4.60 -16.51 12.99
N ASN A 231 5.51 -16.05 12.13
CA ASN A 231 6.22 -16.90 11.19
C ASN A 231 7.47 -17.53 11.84
N PRO A 232 7.57 -18.87 11.94
CA PRO A 232 8.72 -19.54 12.55
C PRO A 232 10.03 -19.37 11.77
N ASP A 233 9.93 -19.12 10.44
CA ASP A 233 11.08 -18.98 9.53
C ASP A 233 11.63 -17.55 9.47
N MET A 234 11.01 -16.61 10.19
CA MET A 234 11.38 -15.20 10.17
C MET A 234 11.59 -14.68 11.58
N ARG A 235 12.60 -13.84 11.78
CA ARG A 235 12.88 -13.23 13.07
C ARG A 235 13.43 -11.81 12.95
N LEU A 236 13.15 -10.99 13.95
CA LEU A 236 13.84 -9.72 14.12
C LEU A 236 15.28 -9.99 14.61
N ALA A 237 16.27 -9.44 13.91
CA ALA A 237 17.65 -9.47 14.37
C ALA A 237 17.74 -8.65 15.66
N THR A 238 18.00 -9.33 16.79
CA THR A 238 18.35 -8.65 18.04
C THR A 238 19.65 -7.90 17.83
N LEU A 239 19.69 -6.61 18.18
CA LEU A 239 20.92 -5.87 18.28
C LEU A 239 21.81 -6.64 19.27
N ARG A 240 22.84 -7.35 18.78
CA ARG A 240 23.90 -7.82 19.66
C ARG A 240 24.55 -6.57 20.24
N VAL A 241 24.17 -6.24 21.46
CA VAL A 241 24.98 -5.35 22.27
C VAL A 241 26.31 -6.07 22.43
N SER A 242 27.33 -5.61 21.70
CA SER A 242 28.70 -6.05 21.83
C SER A 242 29.22 -5.55 23.20
N GLY A 243 29.01 -6.36 24.24
CA GLY A 243 29.36 -5.98 25.61
C GLY A 243 29.41 -7.19 26.51
N SER A 244 30.34 -8.11 26.27
CA SER A 244 31.07 -8.80 27.34
C SER A 244 32.29 -9.52 26.72
N ALA A 245 33.36 -8.79 26.58
CA ALA A 245 34.68 -9.44 26.60
C ALA A 245 34.82 -10.09 27.96
N SER A 246 34.45 -11.37 28.05
CA SER A 246 34.74 -12.23 29.17
C SER A 246 36.27 -12.18 29.39
N ARG A 247 36.70 -11.48 30.45
CA ARG A 247 38.05 -11.63 31.00
C ARG A 247 38.22 -13.11 31.32
N ARG A 248 38.91 -13.84 30.49
CA ARG A 248 39.55 -15.08 30.95
C ARG A 248 40.62 -14.67 31.89
N SER A 249 40.36 -14.90 33.18
CA SER A 249 41.35 -14.89 34.24
C SER A 249 42.39 -15.93 33.89
N ALA A 250 43.62 -15.52 33.60
CA ALA A 250 44.77 -16.37 33.67
C ALA A 250 44.98 -16.71 35.15
N SER A 251 44.89 -17.98 35.50
CA SER A 251 45.40 -18.50 36.76
C SER A 251 46.92 -18.62 36.61
N PRO A 252 47.71 -18.14 37.57
CA PRO A 252 49.11 -18.46 37.66
C PRO A 252 49.24 -19.77 38.42
N ASP A 253 49.64 -20.81 37.72
CA ASP A 253 50.09 -22.03 38.37
C ASP A 253 51.55 -21.85 38.81
N ALA A 254 51.73 -22.15 40.11
CA ALA A 254 52.98 -22.36 40.73
C ALA A 254 53.51 -23.79 40.41
#